data_3e15f4fe54889c96fd0f18e8abcb2743
#
_entry.id   3e15f4fe54889c96fd0f18e8abcb2743
#
_cell.length_a   1.000
_cell.length_b   1.000
_cell.length_c   1.000
_cell.angle_alpha   90.00
_cell.angle_beta   90.00
_cell.angle_gamma   90.00
#
_symmetry.space_group_name_H-M   'P 1'
#
loop_
_entity.id
_entity.type
_entity.pdbx_description
1 polymer ?
#
loop_
_entity_poly.entity_id
_entity_poly.type
_entity_poly.pdbx_seq_one_letter_code
_entity_poly.pdbx_strand_id
1 'polypeptide(L)'
;MGTAELPRWKYSAQVADPARTVKASLREIDVSPKWSREVCQAIKGLRLDKAKKLLEDVIAKKRMIPYRRYRKLRAHHSETRGPGGYPVKVARHLLKLLESLEANAEFKGLDTDKLFITHAVAHKGRTIKKFFPRAFGRASPHNKTLVHIEVMASEMG
;
A
#
# COMPACT_ATOMS: atom_id res chain seq x y z
N MET A 1 26.40 23.03 -16.96
CA MET A 1 24.98 22.79 -16.77
C MET A 1 24.84 21.63 -15.81
N GLY A 2 24.45 21.90 -14.57
CA GLY A 2 24.24 20.86 -13.57
C GLY A 2 23.01 20.04 -13.94
N THR A 3 23.19 18.75 -14.23
CA THR A 3 22.08 17.81 -14.30
C THR A 3 21.45 17.76 -12.92
N ALA A 4 20.24 18.30 -12.80
CA ALA A 4 19.47 18.18 -11.58
C ALA A 4 19.25 16.68 -11.31
N GLU A 5 20.04 16.10 -10.41
CA GLU A 5 19.81 14.72 -9.99
C GLU A 5 18.40 14.64 -9.39
N LEU A 6 17.55 13.84 -10.01
CA LEU A 6 16.25 13.53 -9.46
C LEU A 6 16.43 12.94 -8.05
N PRO A 7 15.62 13.35 -7.07
CA PRO A 7 15.76 12.86 -5.73
C PRO A 7 15.63 11.34 -5.70
N ARG A 8 16.71 10.65 -5.31
CA ARG A 8 16.72 9.20 -5.14
C ARG A 8 15.87 8.83 -3.94
N TRP A 9 14.75 8.19 -4.17
CA TRP A 9 13.91 7.68 -3.10
C TRP A 9 14.62 6.55 -2.36
N LYS A 10 14.83 6.74 -1.07
CA LYS A 10 15.31 5.68 -0.18
C LYS A 10 14.13 4.89 0.34
N TYR A 11 14.25 3.57 0.33
CA TYR A 11 13.28 2.69 0.98
C TYR A 11 13.50 2.69 2.50
N SER A 12 12.42 2.54 3.27
CA SER A 12 12.46 2.57 4.73
C SER A 12 13.11 1.34 5.35
N ALA A 13 13.17 0.22 4.62
CA ALA A 13 13.83 -0.99 5.06
C ALA A 13 15.14 -1.25 4.29
N GLN A 14 16.10 -1.81 4.98
CA GLN A 14 17.32 -2.36 4.38
C GLN A 14 17.02 -3.77 3.87
N VAL A 15 17.65 -4.13 2.77
CA VAL A 15 17.51 -5.43 2.14
C VAL A 15 18.66 -6.32 2.62
N ALA A 16 18.33 -7.47 3.18
CA ALA A 16 19.34 -8.42 3.63
C ALA A 16 20.12 -9.03 2.46
N ASP A 17 19.41 -9.42 1.40
CA ASP A 17 19.99 -9.98 0.17
C ASP A 17 19.46 -9.25 -1.07
N PRO A 18 20.25 -8.31 -1.65
CA PRO A 18 19.81 -7.56 -2.81
C PRO A 18 19.59 -8.42 -4.06
N ALA A 19 20.27 -9.56 -4.20
CA ALA A 19 20.16 -10.43 -5.36
C ALA A 19 18.80 -11.12 -5.41
N ARG A 20 18.29 -11.58 -4.26
CA ARG A 20 16.99 -12.30 -4.13
C ARG A 20 15.81 -11.40 -3.81
N THR A 21 16.01 -10.09 -3.71
CA THR A 21 14.93 -9.17 -3.32
C THR A 21 14.59 -8.21 -4.43
N VAL A 22 13.30 -8.01 -4.64
CA VAL A 22 12.74 -6.99 -5.53
C VAL A 22 12.01 -5.92 -4.75
N LYS A 23 11.97 -4.72 -5.31
CA LYS A 23 11.37 -3.53 -4.71
C LYS A 23 10.46 -2.84 -5.71
N ALA A 24 9.34 -2.33 -5.21
CA ALA A 24 8.49 -1.43 -5.96
C ALA A 24 7.88 -0.39 -5.02
N SER A 25 7.58 0.80 -5.52
CA SER A 25 6.95 1.85 -4.74
C SER A 25 5.97 2.67 -5.55
N LEU A 26 4.87 3.06 -4.91
CA LEU A 26 3.95 4.08 -5.40
C LEU A 26 4.19 5.37 -4.63
N ARG A 27 4.21 6.48 -5.35
CA ARG A 27 4.48 7.79 -4.76
C ARG A 27 3.32 8.75 -5.00
N GLU A 28 3.01 9.55 -3.97
CA GLU A 28 2.00 10.61 -4.00
C GLU A 28 0.62 10.18 -4.49
N ILE A 29 0.18 8.98 -4.11
CA ILE A 29 -1.15 8.49 -4.49
C ILE A 29 -2.24 9.06 -3.59
N ASP A 30 -3.40 9.33 -4.18
CA ASP A 30 -4.58 9.84 -3.50
C ASP A 30 -5.38 8.72 -2.84
N VAL A 31 -4.89 8.21 -1.73
CA VAL A 31 -5.56 7.19 -0.91
C VAL A 31 -5.48 7.53 0.57
N SER A 32 -6.32 6.91 1.38
CA SER A 32 -6.28 7.10 2.82
C SER A 32 -5.04 6.46 3.44
N PRO A 33 -4.19 7.19 4.18
CA PRO A 33 -3.03 6.60 4.86
C PRO A 33 -3.41 5.54 5.89
N LYS A 34 -4.57 5.69 6.53
CA LYS A 34 -5.08 4.72 7.51
C LYS A 34 -5.42 3.38 6.85
N TRP A 35 -6.18 3.42 5.75
CA TRP A 35 -6.55 2.19 5.03
C TRP A 35 -5.37 1.57 4.30
N SER A 36 -4.46 2.38 3.76
CA SER A 36 -3.23 1.89 3.12
C SER A 36 -2.39 1.08 4.10
N ARG A 37 -2.26 1.54 5.34
CA ARG A 37 -1.55 0.80 6.39
C ARG A 37 -2.22 -0.55 6.69
N GLU A 38 -3.54 -0.59 6.80
CA GLU A 38 -4.25 -1.84 7.10
C GLU A 38 -4.13 -2.86 5.96
N VAL A 39 -4.21 -2.41 4.70
CA VAL A 39 -4.02 -3.30 3.54
C VAL A 39 -2.57 -3.79 3.45
N CYS A 40 -1.57 -2.91 3.64
CA CYS A 40 -0.18 -3.31 3.68
C CYS A 40 0.09 -4.38 4.75
N GLN A 41 -0.52 -4.23 5.94
CA GLN A 41 -0.40 -5.21 7.00
C GLN A 41 -1.06 -6.56 6.63
N ALA A 42 -2.14 -6.53 5.86
CA ALA A 42 -2.84 -7.74 5.44
C ALA A 42 -2.08 -8.54 4.37
N ILE A 43 -1.34 -7.88 3.48
CA ILE A 43 -0.56 -8.54 2.42
C ILE A 43 0.84 -8.95 2.87
N LYS A 44 1.37 -8.35 3.94
CA LYS A 44 2.70 -8.68 4.46
C LYS A 44 2.80 -10.14 4.91
N GLY A 45 3.83 -10.84 4.46
CA GLY A 45 4.07 -12.26 4.75
C GLY A 45 3.33 -13.23 3.81
N LEU A 46 2.56 -12.73 2.85
CA LEU A 46 1.91 -13.59 1.85
C LEU A 46 2.81 -13.81 0.64
N ARG A 47 2.58 -14.92 -0.06
CA ARG A 47 3.10 -15.14 -1.41
C ARG A 47 2.45 -14.12 -2.36
N LEU A 48 3.19 -13.74 -3.40
CA LEU A 48 2.76 -12.72 -4.38
C LEU A 48 1.39 -13.03 -4.98
N ASP A 49 1.17 -14.26 -5.45
CA ASP A 49 -0.11 -14.72 -6.02
C ASP A 49 -1.27 -14.61 -5.04
N LYS A 50 -1.03 -15.06 -3.78
CA LYS A 50 -2.05 -14.99 -2.73
C LYS A 50 -2.40 -13.56 -2.37
N ALA A 51 -1.40 -12.66 -2.40
CA ALA A 51 -1.63 -11.24 -2.15
C ALA A 51 -2.43 -10.58 -3.27
N LYS A 52 -2.13 -10.89 -4.55
CA LYS A 52 -2.92 -10.42 -5.70
C LYS A 52 -4.37 -10.89 -5.59
N LYS A 53 -4.60 -12.20 -5.40
CA LYS A 53 -5.94 -12.77 -5.23
C LYS A 53 -6.70 -12.14 -4.08
N LEU A 54 -6.04 -11.90 -2.94
CA LEU A 54 -6.65 -11.19 -1.80
C LEU A 54 -7.13 -9.79 -2.21
N LEU A 55 -6.31 -9.02 -2.94
CA LEU A 55 -6.67 -7.68 -3.39
C LEU A 55 -7.81 -7.69 -4.41
N GLU A 56 -7.84 -8.65 -5.32
CA GLU A 56 -8.94 -8.86 -6.28
C GLU A 56 -10.25 -9.18 -5.55
N ASP A 57 -10.23 -10.07 -4.56
CA ASP A 57 -11.38 -10.39 -3.74
C ASP A 57 -11.90 -9.18 -2.96
N VAL A 58 -10.99 -8.30 -2.48
CA VAL A 58 -11.35 -7.05 -1.82
C VAL A 58 -12.00 -6.07 -2.81
N ILE A 59 -11.47 -5.97 -4.04
CA ILE A 59 -12.04 -5.12 -5.09
C ILE A 59 -13.44 -5.61 -5.48
N ALA A 60 -13.63 -6.93 -5.58
CA ALA A 60 -14.92 -7.56 -5.86
C ALA A 60 -15.85 -7.58 -4.63
N LYS A 61 -15.41 -7.06 -3.48
CA LYS A 61 -16.15 -7.07 -2.20
C LYS A 61 -16.52 -8.47 -1.70
N LYS A 62 -15.77 -9.48 -2.07
CA LYS A 62 -15.93 -10.87 -1.60
C LYS A 62 -15.23 -11.12 -0.28
N ARG A 63 -14.13 -10.42 0.00
CA ARG A 63 -13.32 -10.58 1.20
C ARG A 63 -12.99 -9.25 1.85
N MET A 64 -13.12 -9.17 3.16
CA MET A 64 -12.84 -7.96 3.94
C MET A 64 -11.39 -7.91 4.41
N ILE A 65 -10.86 -6.68 4.55
CA ILE A 65 -9.59 -6.44 5.24
C ILE A 65 -9.89 -6.14 6.71
N PRO A 66 -9.27 -6.87 7.67
CA PRO A 66 -9.40 -6.57 9.10
C PRO A 66 -8.67 -5.29 9.45
N TYR A 67 -9.31 -4.40 10.20
CA TYR A 67 -8.70 -3.17 10.69
C TYR A 67 -8.16 -3.39 12.10
N ARG A 68 -6.84 -3.43 12.25
CA ARG A 68 -6.18 -3.75 13.52
C ARG A 68 -5.82 -2.50 14.32
N ARG A 69 -5.37 -1.43 13.67
CA ARG A 69 -4.98 -0.17 14.33
C ARG A 69 -6.09 0.88 14.28
N TYR A 70 -6.68 1.10 13.11
CA TYR A 70 -7.69 2.14 12.90
C TYR A 70 -9.11 1.58 13.01
N ARG A 71 -9.45 1.15 14.23
CA ARG A 71 -10.70 0.41 14.53
C ARG A 71 -11.91 1.29 14.87
N LYS A 72 -11.68 2.52 15.35
CA LYS A 72 -12.74 3.40 15.85
C LYS A 72 -13.76 3.73 14.74
N LEU A 73 -15.04 3.76 15.11
CA LEU A 73 -16.18 4.06 14.24
C LEU A 73 -16.28 3.15 13.01
N ARG A 74 -15.98 1.85 13.20
CA ARG A 74 -16.10 0.83 12.17
C ARG A 74 -16.98 -0.33 12.64
N ALA A 75 -17.82 -0.81 11.73
CA ALA A 75 -18.66 -1.96 12.00
C ALA A 75 -17.82 -3.21 12.26
N HIS A 76 -18.31 -4.04 13.17
CA HIS A 76 -17.76 -5.35 13.44
C HIS A 76 -18.37 -6.38 12.48
N HIS A 77 -17.55 -7.28 12.00
CA HIS A 77 -17.95 -8.34 11.10
C HIS A 77 -17.43 -9.69 11.61
N SER A 78 -18.23 -10.75 11.43
CA SER A 78 -17.85 -12.12 11.82
C SER A 78 -16.60 -12.59 11.07
N GLU A 79 -16.49 -12.30 9.77
CA GLU A 79 -15.37 -12.67 8.91
C GLU A 79 -14.02 -12.14 9.42
N THR A 80 -13.99 -10.89 9.90
CA THR A 80 -12.76 -10.25 10.40
C THR A 80 -12.56 -10.40 11.90
N ARG A 81 -13.52 -11.04 12.61
CA ARG A 81 -13.56 -11.14 14.07
C ARG A 81 -13.35 -9.78 14.74
N GLY A 82 -14.01 -8.75 14.21
CA GLY A 82 -13.90 -7.37 14.66
C GLY A 82 -14.09 -6.37 13.53
N PRO A 83 -13.60 -5.13 13.69
CA PRO A 83 -13.73 -4.11 12.66
C PRO A 83 -13.05 -4.50 11.35
N GLY A 84 -13.74 -4.28 10.24
CA GLY A 84 -13.23 -4.56 8.91
C GLY A 84 -13.93 -3.74 7.83
N GLY A 85 -13.55 -3.97 6.58
CA GLY A 85 -14.19 -3.34 5.43
C GLY A 85 -13.47 -3.59 4.11
N TYR A 86 -13.95 -2.92 3.08
CA TYR A 86 -13.46 -3.06 1.71
C TYR A 86 -12.74 -1.78 1.25
N PRO A 87 -11.43 -1.63 1.45
CA PRO A 87 -10.66 -0.48 0.98
C PRO A 87 -10.34 -0.60 -0.52
N VAL A 88 -11.38 -0.62 -1.37
CA VAL A 88 -11.29 -0.90 -2.81
C VAL A 88 -10.30 0.04 -3.53
N LYS A 89 -10.33 1.35 -3.22
CA LYS A 89 -9.43 2.32 -3.87
C LYS A 89 -7.97 1.98 -3.61
N VAL A 90 -7.63 1.65 -2.38
CA VAL A 90 -6.25 1.25 -1.99
C VAL A 90 -5.87 -0.07 -2.64
N ALA A 91 -6.78 -1.06 -2.64
CA ALA A 91 -6.55 -2.37 -3.23
C ALA A 91 -6.22 -2.29 -4.72
N ARG A 92 -6.93 -1.44 -5.49
CA ARG A 92 -6.62 -1.20 -6.91
C ARG A 92 -5.23 -0.64 -7.16
N HIS A 93 -4.78 0.31 -6.35
CA HIS A 93 -3.44 0.86 -6.48
C HIS A 93 -2.36 -0.16 -6.08
N LEU A 94 -2.61 -0.93 -5.01
CA LEU A 94 -1.68 -1.98 -4.59
C LEU A 94 -1.59 -3.13 -5.59
N LEU A 95 -2.70 -3.51 -6.24
CA LEU A 95 -2.66 -4.53 -7.28
C LEU A 95 -1.70 -4.14 -8.40
N LYS A 96 -1.80 -2.91 -8.92
CA LYS A 96 -0.86 -2.37 -9.92
C LYS A 96 0.59 -2.34 -9.42
N LEU A 97 0.79 -2.08 -8.13
CA LEU A 97 2.12 -2.11 -7.53
C LEU A 97 2.69 -3.54 -7.50
N LEU A 98 1.86 -4.54 -7.18
CA LEU A 98 2.28 -5.94 -7.19
C LEU A 98 2.57 -6.45 -8.60
N GLU A 99 1.81 -6.01 -9.62
CA GLU A 99 2.11 -6.29 -11.03
C GLU A 99 3.49 -5.70 -11.43
N SER A 100 3.76 -4.46 -11.04
CA SER A 100 5.08 -3.84 -11.26
C SER A 100 6.21 -4.56 -10.50
N LEU A 101 5.93 -5.05 -9.30
CA LEU A 101 6.88 -5.82 -8.51
C LEU A 101 7.22 -7.16 -9.18
N GLU A 102 6.22 -7.83 -9.76
CA GLU A 102 6.37 -9.07 -10.52
C GLU A 102 7.24 -8.85 -11.77
N ALA A 103 6.95 -7.83 -12.57
CA ALA A 103 7.77 -7.47 -13.73
C ALA A 103 9.22 -7.17 -13.34
N ASN A 104 9.44 -6.52 -12.20
CA ASN A 104 10.79 -6.28 -11.66
C ASN A 104 11.49 -7.59 -11.23
N ALA A 105 10.72 -8.59 -10.77
CA ALA A 105 11.25 -9.91 -10.41
C ALA A 105 11.66 -10.71 -11.65
N GLU A 106 10.81 -10.73 -12.65
CA GLU A 106 11.10 -11.35 -13.95
C GLU A 106 12.35 -10.75 -14.60
N PHE A 107 12.47 -9.41 -14.58
CA PHE A 107 13.66 -8.72 -15.09
C PHE A 107 14.95 -9.14 -14.35
N LYS A 108 14.85 -9.46 -13.05
CA LYS A 108 15.98 -9.98 -12.27
C LYS A 108 16.20 -11.50 -12.44
N GLY A 109 15.32 -12.20 -13.13
CA GLY A 109 15.38 -13.65 -13.30
C GLY A 109 15.02 -14.44 -12.03
N LEU A 110 14.20 -13.84 -11.14
CA LEU A 110 13.70 -14.49 -9.93
C LEU A 110 12.43 -15.28 -10.23
N ASP A 111 12.23 -16.39 -9.51
CA ASP A 111 11.05 -17.22 -9.60
C ASP A 111 9.85 -16.50 -8.93
N THR A 112 8.90 -16.06 -9.75
CA THR A 112 7.71 -15.32 -9.28
C THR A 112 6.84 -16.13 -8.35
N ASP A 113 6.79 -17.45 -8.51
CA ASP A 113 6.00 -18.36 -7.68
C ASP A 113 6.54 -18.52 -6.26
N LYS A 114 7.83 -18.24 -6.06
CA LYS A 114 8.51 -18.31 -4.76
C LYS A 114 8.68 -16.96 -4.07
N LEU A 115 8.07 -15.91 -4.62
CA LEU A 115 8.15 -14.57 -4.03
C LEU A 115 7.22 -14.41 -2.84
N PHE A 116 7.78 -13.96 -1.71
CA PHE A 116 7.05 -13.60 -0.51
C PHE A 116 7.20 -12.11 -0.21
N ILE A 117 6.11 -11.46 0.15
CA ILE A 117 6.12 -10.05 0.54
C ILE A 117 6.71 -9.93 1.95
N THR A 118 7.97 -9.55 2.02
CA THR A 118 8.70 -9.38 3.29
C THR A 118 8.42 -8.03 3.94
N HIS A 119 8.25 -7.00 3.13
CA HIS A 119 8.03 -5.63 3.59
C HIS A 119 6.91 -4.97 2.79
N ALA A 120 5.96 -4.39 3.50
CA ALA A 120 4.87 -3.60 2.92
C ALA A 120 4.50 -2.49 3.91
N VAL A 121 4.73 -1.23 3.54
CA VAL A 121 4.53 -0.08 4.40
C VAL A 121 3.91 1.08 3.63
N ALA A 122 3.05 1.82 4.31
CA ALA A 122 2.45 3.05 3.81
C ALA A 122 2.92 4.24 4.64
N HIS A 123 3.47 5.24 3.98
CA HIS A 123 3.97 6.48 4.56
C HIS A 123 3.09 7.66 4.19
N LYS A 124 2.98 8.61 5.10
CA LYS A 124 2.33 9.88 4.85
C LYS A 124 3.22 10.72 3.92
N GLY A 125 2.68 11.12 2.79
CA GLY A 125 3.33 12.00 1.83
C GLY A 125 2.94 13.48 2.02
N ARG A 126 2.94 14.22 0.91
CA ARG A 126 2.54 15.62 0.87
C ARG A 126 1.08 15.80 1.29
N THR A 127 0.80 16.90 1.98
CA THR A 127 -0.56 17.31 2.31
C THR A 127 -0.97 18.49 1.42
N ILE A 128 -2.02 18.31 0.64
CA ILE A 128 -2.63 19.37 -0.16
C ILE A 128 -3.60 20.12 0.73
N LYS A 129 -3.32 21.39 0.99
CA LYS A 129 -4.19 22.24 1.79
C LYS A 129 -5.41 22.64 0.98
N LYS A 130 -6.59 22.37 1.52
CA LYS A 130 -7.89 22.77 0.99
C LYS A 130 -8.75 23.34 2.10
N PHE A 131 -9.69 24.18 1.73
CA PHE A 131 -10.63 24.78 2.66
C PHE A 131 -12.07 24.46 2.23
N PHE A 132 -12.92 24.31 3.22
CA PHE A 132 -14.34 24.10 3.03
C PHE A 132 -15.10 25.33 3.56
N PRO A 133 -15.98 25.99 2.75
CA PRO A 133 -16.75 27.13 3.22
C PRO A 133 -17.71 26.71 4.33
N ARG A 134 -17.83 27.57 5.34
CA ARG A 134 -18.72 27.38 6.49
C ARG A 134 -19.58 28.61 6.71
N ALA A 135 -20.54 28.53 7.64
CA ALA A 135 -21.40 29.63 8.03
C ALA A 135 -20.60 30.84 8.54
N PHE A 136 -21.21 32.02 8.48
CA PHE A 136 -20.65 33.31 8.92
C PHE A 136 -19.34 33.70 8.20
N GLY A 137 -19.22 33.39 6.91
CA GLY A 137 -18.04 33.75 6.12
C GLY A 137 -16.73 33.08 6.55
N ARG A 138 -16.80 32.00 7.36
CA ARG A 138 -15.63 31.23 7.80
C ARG A 138 -15.30 30.09 6.84
N ALA A 139 -14.07 29.60 6.90
CA ALA A 139 -13.62 28.41 6.21
C ALA A 139 -12.98 27.42 7.18
N SER A 140 -13.22 26.13 6.98
CA SER A 140 -12.57 25.07 7.75
C SER A 140 -11.55 24.35 6.88
N PRO A 141 -10.38 23.92 7.42
CA PRO A 141 -9.41 23.13 6.68
C PRO A 141 -10.02 21.80 6.23
N HIS A 142 -9.79 21.44 4.97
CA HIS A 142 -10.14 20.15 4.39
C HIS A 142 -8.94 19.57 3.65
N ASN A 143 -7.90 19.27 4.40
CA ASN A 143 -6.63 18.85 3.86
C ASN A 143 -6.70 17.43 3.28
N LYS A 144 -6.04 17.24 2.15
CA LYS A 144 -5.89 15.97 1.48
C LYS A 144 -4.44 15.48 1.63
N THR A 145 -4.25 14.35 2.29
CA THR A 145 -2.92 13.76 2.48
C THR A 145 -2.68 12.70 1.41
N LEU A 146 -1.59 12.86 0.67
CA LEU A 146 -1.10 11.85 -0.27
C LEU A 146 -0.30 10.78 0.47
N VAL A 147 -0.17 9.61 -0.14
CA VAL A 147 0.47 8.44 0.47
C VAL A 147 1.57 7.91 -0.43
N HIS A 148 2.66 7.47 0.17
CA HIS A 148 3.68 6.64 -0.46
C HIS A 148 3.54 5.21 0.04
N ILE A 149 3.58 4.24 -0.85
CA ILE A 149 3.54 2.81 -0.49
C ILE A 149 4.81 2.16 -1.01
N GLU A 150 5.48 1.41 -0.15
CA GLU A 150 6.67 0.64 -0.47
C GLU A 150 6.39 -0.83 -0.24
N VAL A 151 6.74 -1.65 -1.21
CA VAL A 151 6.66 -3.11 -1.10
C VAL A 151 7.99 -3.72 -1.53
N MET A 152 8.42 -4.69 -0.76
CA MET A 152 9.55 -5.53 -1.12
C MET A 152 9.13 -6.99 -1.01
N ALA A 153 9.59 -7.80 -1.94
CA ALA A 153 9.43 -9.23 -1.91
C ALA A 153 10.78 -9.91 -2.08
N SER A 154 10.96 -11.02 -1.41
CA SER A 154 12.14 -11.86 -1.54
C SER A 154 11.77 -13.28 -1.94
N GLU A 155 12.61 -13.89 -2.75
CA GLU A 155 12.53 -15.31 -3.06
C GLU A 155 12.95 -16.11 -1.84
N MET A 156 12.06 -17.00 -1.38
CA MET A 156 12.40 -17.98 -0.34
C MET A 156 12.73 -19.30 -1.03
N GLY A 157 13.92 -19.82 -0.69
CA GLY A 157 14.38 -21.12 -1.15
C GLY A 157 13.65 -22.28 -0.51
#